data_f7f191d4ddbecd361d99c48f05c5fdec
#
_entry.id   f7f191d4ddbecd361d99c48f05c5fdec
#
_cell.length_a   1.000
_cell.length_b   1.000
_cell.length_c   1.000
_cell.angle_alpha   90.00
_cell.angle_beta   90.00
_cell.angle_gamma   90.00
#
_symmetry.space_group_name_H-M   'P 1'
#
loop_
_entity.id
_entity.type
_entity.pdbx_description
1 polymer ?
#
loop_
_entity_poly.entity_id
_entity_poly.type
_entity_poly.pdbx_seq_one_letter_code
_entity_poly.pdbx_strand_id
1 'polypeptide(L)'
;MPAPIDFYFDFSSPYGYLASRKLDALAAAHGRKVAWRPILLGVAFKATGAMPLPQIPIKGAYAMRDFLRSARFHGIPYRQPTTFPVSTISAVRAFYWLQDRDPAKAVELAKALYNAYFTEDLDISKPENVAQVAARFGVNAQELAAALGDAAVKERTKTEVDAAVTKGVFGSPYIVVDGEPFWGMDRLEQVERWLAKGPF
;
A
#
# COMPACT_ATOMS: atom_id res chain seq x y z
N MET A 1 20.85 -9.44 -11.81
CA MET A 1 19.42 -9.13 -12.07
C MET A 1 19.20 -7.66 -11.80
N PRO A 2 18.38 -6.94 -12.57
CA PRO A 2 18.10 -5.53 -12.29
C PRO A 2 17.43 -5.39 -10.91
N ALA A 3 17.63 -4.23 -10.26
CA ALA A 3 17.08 -3.96 -8.94
C ALA A 3 15.54 -3.99 -8.96
N PRO A 4 14.86 -4.38 -7.89
CA PRO A 4 13.41 -4.32 -7.83
C PRO A 4 12.93 -2.87 -7.83
N ILE A 5 11.69 -2.65 -8.25
CA ILE A 5 10.99 -1.38 -8.13
C ILE A 5 10.42 -1.30 -6.72
N ASP A 6 10.81 -0.29 -5.94
CA ASP A 6 10.22 -0.10 -4.61
C ASP A 6 8.82 0.51 -4.73
N PHE A 7 7.84 -0.14 -4.13
CA PHE A 7 6.46 0.34 -4.07
C PHE A 7 6.06 0.60 -2.63
N TYR A 8 6.09 1.87 -2.24
CA TYR A 8 5.62 2.31 -0.93
C TYR A 8 4.13 2.62 -0.99
N PHE A 9 3.38 2.06 -0.04
CA PHE A 9 1.91 2.17 -0.05
C PHE A 9 1.33 2.12 1.37
N ASP A 10 0.15 2.69 1.55
CA ASP A 10 -0.66 2.52 2.76
C ASP A 10 -2.00 1.88 2.38
N PHE A 11 -2.44 0.90 3.15
CA PHE A 11 -3.67 0.16 2.88
C PHE A 11 -4.93 1.03 2.89
N SER A 12 -4.90 2.24 3.47
CA SER A 12 -6.01 3.18 3.42
C SER A 12 -5.99 4.09 2.19
N SER A 13 -4.96 3.98 1.32
CA SER A 13 -4.83 4.82 0.13
C SER A 13 -5.59 4.24 -1.08
N PRO A 14 -6.66 4.91 -1.58
CA PRO A 14 -7.35 4.49 -2.81
C PRO A 14 -6.41 4.49 -4.02
N TYR A 15 -5.57 5.51 -4.19
CA TYR A 15 -4.60 5.55 -5.28
C TYR A 15 -3.50 4.48 -5.13
N GLY A 16 -3.11 4.15 -3.88
CA GLY A 16 -2.23 3.01 -3.60
C GLY A 16 -2.85 1.69 -4.03
N TYR A 17 -4.13 1.49 -3.72
CA TYR A 17 -4.90 0.34 -4.20
C TYR A 17 -4.92 0.27 -5.72
N LEU A 18 -5.27 1.36 -6.42
CA LEU A 18 -5.34 1.38 -7.88
C LEU A 18 -3.98 1.07 -8.52
N ALA A 19 -2.89 1.65 -8.00
CA ALA A 19 -1.54 1.37 -8.47
C ALA A 19 -1.15 -0.10 -8.25
N SER A 20 -1.50 -0.68 -7.10
CA SER A 20 -1.21 -2.07 -6.76
C SER A 20 -1.80 -3.08 -7.76
N ARG A 21 -2.90 -2.70 -8.45
CA ARG A 21 -3.56 -3.55 -9.46
C ARG A 21 -2.85 -3.58 -10.81
N LYS A 22 -1.91 -2.67 -11.03
CA LYS A 22 -1.22 -2.51 -12.32
C LYS A 22 0.29 -2.69 -12.24
N LEU A 23 0.90 -2.31 -11.12
CA LEU A 23 2.35 -2.16 -11.04
C LEU A 23 3.12 -3.47 -11.23
N ASP A 24 2.63 -4.60 -10.71
CA ASP A 24 3.31 -5.90 -10.90
C ASP A 24 3.38 -6.31 -12.38
N ALA A 25 2.28 -6.13 -13.12
CA ALA A 25 2.24 -6.45 -14.54
C ALA A 25 3.13 -5.51 -15.35
N LEU A 26 3.10 -4.22 -15.03
CA LEU A 26 3.97 -3.21 -15.63
C LEU A 26 5.45 -3.56 -15.40
N ALA A 27 5.83 -3.85 -14.17
CA ALA A 27 7.20 -4.24 -13.83
C ALA A 27 7.65 -5.50 -14.58
N ALA A 28 6.79 -6.53 -14.61
CA ALA A 28 7.06 -7.79 -15.27
C ALA A 28 7.28 -7.63 -16.79
N ALA A 29 6.53 -6.74 -17.46
CA ALA A 29 6.70 -6.42 -18.88
C ALA A 29 8.09 -5.86 -19.21
N HIS A 30 8.79 -5.30 -18.20
CA HIS A 30 10.16 -4.80 -18.31
C HIS A 30 11.19 -5.68 -17.58
N GLY A 31 10.85 -6.94 -17.29
CA GLY A 31 11.77 -7.90 -16.62
C GLY A 31 12.12 -7.52 -15.18
N ARG A 32 11.30 -6.68 -14.52
CA ARG A 32 11.50 -6.19 -13.16
C ARG A 32 10.54 -6.86 -12.18
N LYS A 33 10.91 -6.88 -10.92
CA LYS A 33 10.03 -7.27 -9.81
C LYS A 33 9.66 -6.05 -8.96
N VAL A 34 8.56 -6.12 -8.25
CA VAL A 34 8.12 -5.08 -7.31
C VAL A 34 8.47 -5.50 -5.89
N ALA A 35 9.15 -4.63 -5.15
CA ALA A 35 9.34 -4.75 -3.71
C ALA A 35 8.22 -3.98 -3.00
N TRP A 36 7.28 -4.70 -2.45
CA TRP A 36 6.13 -4.14 -1.71
C TRP A 36 6.58 -3.68 -0.32
N ARG A 37 6.32 -2.41 -0.01
CA ARG A 37 6.76 -1.74 1.23
C ARG A 37 5.60 -0.95 1.84
N PRO A 38 4.75 -1.58 2.65
CA PRO A 38 3.70 -0.83 3.32
C PRO A 38 4.26 0.19 4.31
N ILE A 39 3.66 1.38 4.32
CA ILE A 39 3.96 2.47 5.23
C ILE A 39 2.72 2.84 6.06
N LEU A 40 2.89 3.74 7.00
CA LEU A 40 1.81 4.38 7.74
C LEU A 40 1.74 5.85 7.31
N LEU A 41 0.75 6.20 6.49
CA LEU A 41 0.55 7.58 6.01
C LEU A 41 0.43 8.60 7.14
N GLY A 42 -0.13 8.21 8.29
CA GLY A 42 -0.19 9.08 9.45
C GLY A 42 1.19 9.53 9.95
N VAL A 43 2.22 8.69 9.82
CA VAL A 43 3.61 9.05 10.14
C VAL A 43 4.18 10.01 9.10
N ALA A 44 3.98 9.73 7.82
CA ALA A 44 4.40 10.61 6.72
C ALA A 44 3.71 11.99 6.80
N PHE A 45 2.41 12.02 7.10
CA PHE A 45 1.66 13.27 7.28
C PHE A 45 2.17 14.08 8.46
N LYS A 46 2.52 13.44 9.58
CA LYS A 46 3.12 14.12 10.71
C LYS A 46 4.46 14.77 10.36
N ALA A 47 5.26 14.11 9.54
CA ALA A 47 6.56 14.62 9.11
C ALA A 47 6.45 15.80 8.12
N THR A 48 5.40 15.83 7.28
CA THR A 48 5.22 16.83 6.21
C THR A 48 4.22 17.93 6.54
N GLY A 49 3.46 17.82 7.64
CA GLY A 49 2.34 18.72 7.94
C GLY A 49 1.11 18.47 7.07
N ALA A 50 1.06 17.38 6.31
CA ALA A 50 -0.08 17.01 5.50
C ALA A 50 -1.20 16.38 6.34
N MET A 51 -2.36 16.18 5.70
CA MET A 51 -3.51 15.49 6.28
C MET A 51 -4.20 14.60 5.23
N PRO A 52 -5.03 13.64 5.65
CA PRO A 52 -5.79 12.81 4.71
C PRO A 52 -6.62 13.65 3.74
N LEU A 53 -6.53 13.33 2.44
CA LEU A 53 -7.24 14.08 1.38
C LEU A 53 -8.72 14.34 1.67
N PRO A 54 -9.51 13.37 2.18
CA PRO A 54 -10.93 13.60 2.49
C PRO A 54 -11.18 14.68 3.55
N GLN A 55 -10.18 14.95 4.40
CA GLN A 55 -10.28 15.94 5.49
C GLN A 55 -9.84 17.34 5.06
N ILE A 56 -9.25 17.49 3.87
CA ILE A 56 -8.85 18.80 3.36
C ILE A 56 -10.08 19.54 2.85
N PRO A 57 -10.40 20.75 3.37
CA PRO A 57 -11.51 21.56 2.89
C PRO A 57 -11.47 21.73 1.37
N ILE A 58 -12.63 21.64 0.72
CA ILE A 58 -12.82 21.73 -0.74
C ILE A 58 -12.23 20.53 -1.49
N LYS A 59 -10.95 20.19 -1.28
CA LYS A 59 -10.27 19.07 -1.96
C LYS A 59 -10.85 17.71 -1.60
N GLY A 60 -11.37 17.53 -0.38
CA GLY A 60 -11.93 16.27 0.07
C GLY A 60 -13.10 15.80 -0.79
N ALA A 61 -14.05 16.68 -1.06
CA ALA A 61 -15.20 16.35 -1.92
C ALA A 61 -14.78 15.99 -3.35
N TYR A 62 -13.77 16.67 -3.89
CA TYR A 62 -13.20 16.33 -5.20
C TYR A 62 -12.53 14.95 -5.16
N ALA A 63 -11.67 14.70 -4.15
CA ALA A 63 -10.93 13.44 -4.03
C ALA A 63 -11.87 12.22 -3.96
N MET A 64 -12.97 12.32 -3.21
CA MET A 64 -13.96 11.25 -3.12
C MET A 64 -14.59 10.88 -4.48
N ARG A 65 -14.82 11.88 -5.33
CA ARG A 65 -15.29 11.64 -6.71
C ARG A 65 -14.20 11.10 -7.61
N ASP A 66 -12.96 11.57 -7.41
CA ASP A 66 -11.82 11.20 -8.23
C ASP A 66 -11.39 9.74 -8.00
N PHE A 67 -11.44 9.24 -6.78
CA PHE A 67 -11.16 7.82 -6.49
C PHE A 67 -12.04 6.89 -7.34
N LEU A 68 -13.35 7.14 -7.36
CA LEU A 68 -14.29 6.35 -8.13
C LEU A 68 -14.10 6.52 -9.65
N ARG A 69 -13.86 7.76 -10.10
CA ARG A 69 -13.60 8.06 -11.51
C ARG A 69 -12.33 7.37 -12.00
N SER A 70 -11.25 7.47 -11.24
CA SER A 70 -9.98 6.83 -11.57
C SER A 70 -10.10 5.31 -11.60
N ALA A 71 -10.81 4.71 -10.64
CA ALA A 71 -11.07 3.28 -10.66
C ALA A 71 -11.82 2.84 -11.91
N ARG A 72 -12.89 3.56 -12.28
CA ARG A 72 -13.67 3.29 -13.50
C ARG A 72 -12.84 3.48 -14.77
N PHE A 73 -12.05 4.54 -14.84
CA PHE A 73 -11.17 4.81 -15.99
C PHE A 73 -10.18 3.68 -16.24
N HIS A 74 -9.67 3.08 -15.16
CA HIS A 74 -8.72 1.98 -15.24
C HIS A 74 -9.35 0.58 -15.26
N GLY A 75 -10.69 0.48 -15.19
CA GLY A 75 -11.40 -0.80 -15.15
C GLY A 75 -11.15 -1.60 -13.87
N ILE A 76 -10.82 -0.93 -12.75
CA ILE A 76 -10.51 -1.56 -11.47
C ILE A 76 -11.76 -1.55 -10.58
N PRO A 77 -12.20 -2.71 -10.04
CA PRO A 77 -13.30 -2.76 -9.07
C PRO A 77 -13.00 -1.86 -7.87
N TYR A 78 -13.92 -0.99 -7.51
CA TYR A 78 -13.79 -0.09 -6.37
C TYR A 78 -15.12 0.20 -5.74
N ARG A 79 -15.18 0.07 -4.43
CA ARG A 79 -16.25 0.55 -3.57
C ARG A 79 -15.64 1.49 -2.54
N GLN A 80 -16.24 2.67 -2.36
CA GLN A 80 -15.84 3.56 -1.27
C GLN A 80 -16.16 2.89 0.06
N PRO A 81 -15.16 2.64 0.93
CA PRO A 81 -15.42 2.03 2.22
C PRO A 81 -16.30 2.92 3.11
N THR A 82 -17.17 2.29 3.89
CA THR A 82 -18.08 2.99 4.81
C THR A 82 -17.29 3.72 5.91
N THR A 83 -16.25 3.06 6.44
CA THR A 83 -15.30 3.66 7.38
C THR A 83 -14.02 4.05 6.63
N PHE A 84 -13.80 5.37 6.45
CA PHE A 84 -12.68 5.87 5.66
C PHE A 84 -12.22 7.27 6.09
N PRO A 85 -10.92 7.55 6.22
CA PRO A 85 -9.84 6.57 6.23
C PRO A 85 -9.79 5.76 7.52
N VAL A 86 -9.06 4.63 7.51
CA VAL A 86 -8.88 3.76 8.69
C VAL A 86 -7.43 3.68 9.13
N SER A 87 -7.21 3.27 10.38
CA SER A 87 -5.87 2.88 10.85
C SER A 87 -5.44 1.57 10.18
N THR A 88 -4.24 1.54 9.62
CA THR A 88 -3.70 0.39 8.89
C THR A 88 -2.59 -0.34 9.64
N ILE A 89 -2.38 0.00 10.92
CA ILE A 89 -1.30 -0.53 11.77
C ILE A 89 -1.31 -2.06 11.80
N SER A 90 -2.47 -2.69 12.00
CA SER A 90 -2.59 -4.15 12.04
C SER A 90 -2.26 -4.79 10.70
N ALA A 91 -2.71 -4.20 9.59
CA ALA A 91 -2.43 -4.67 8.24
C ALA A 91 -0.92 -4.57 7.91
N VAL A 92 -0.27 -3.46 8.27
CA VAL A 92 1.17 -3.25 8.06
C VAL A 92 2.00 -4.22 8.89
N ARG A 93 1.64 -4.43 10.17
CA ARG A 93 2.30 -5.42 11.03
C ARG A 93 2.14 -6.84 10.50
N ALA A 94 0.94 -7.22 10.05
CA ALA A 94 0.68 -8.52 9.46
C ALA A 94 1.55 -8.76 8.22
N PHE A 95 1.68 -7.75 7.38
CA PHE A 95 2.54 -7.81 6.20
C PHE A 95 4.00 -8.08 6.58
N TYR A 96 4.61 -7.26 7.45
CA TYR A 96 6.01 -7.43 7.83
C TYR A 96 6.27 -8.72 8.59
N TRP A 97 5.37 -9.11 9.48
CA TRP A 97 5.46 -10.40 10.17
C TRP A 97 5.45 -11.58 9.19
N LEU A 98 4.61 -11.53 8.16
CA LEU A 98 4.53 -12.58 7.15
C LEU A 98 5.69 -12.49 6.15
N GLN A 99 6.15 -11.30 5.81
CA GLN A 99 7.29 -11.08 4.89
C GLN A 99 8.57 -11.74 5.40
N ASP A 100 8.81 -11.72 6.71
CA ASP A 100 9.98 -12.34 7.32
C ASP A 100 9.91 -13.89 7.29
N ARG A 101 8.74 -14.49 6.97
CA ARG A 101 8.48 -15.92 6.91
C ARG A 101 8.27 -16.43 5.49
N ASP A 102 7.45 -15.72 4.74
CA ASP A 102 7.06 -16.04 3.36
C ASP A 102 6.79 -14.72 2.61
N PRO A 103 7.81 -14.15 1.94
CA PRO A 103 7.66 -12.89 1.22
C PRO A 103 6.61 -12.90 0.12
N ALA A 104 6.41 -14.04 -0.55
CA ALA A 104 5.41 -14.17 -1.62
C ALA A 104 4.00 -14.10 -1.03
N LYS A 105 3.78 -14.82 0.06
CA LYS A 105 2.50 -14.82 0.76
C LYS A 105 2.18 -13.46 1.40
N ALA A 106 3.19 -12.71 1.84
CA ALA A 106 2.99 -11.34 2.33
C ALA A 106 2.41 -10.42 1.24
N VAL A 107 2.88 -10.55 -0.01
CA VAL A 107 2.35 -9.80 -1.15
C VAL A 107 0.91 -10.24 -1.48
N GLU A 108 0.61 -11.55 -1.44
CA GLU A 108 -0.76 -12.04 -1.61
C GLU A 108 -1.70 -11.50 -0.54
N LEU A 109 -1.26 -11.50 0.72
CA LEU A 109 -2.01 -10.90 1.83
C LEU A 109 -2.25 -9.40 1.60
N ALA A 110 -1.24 -8.66 1.16
CA ALA A 110 -1.39 -7.24 0.88
C ALA A 110 -2.46 -6.96 -0.19
N LYS A 111 -2.44 -7.72 -1.29
CA LYS A 111 -3.45 -7.62 -2.35
C LYS A 111 -4.85 -7.97 -1.84
N ALA A 112 -4.95 -8.99 -0.99
CA ALA A 112 -6.23 -9.42 -0.41
C ALA A 112 -6.78 -8.41 0.59
N LEU A 113 -5.93 -7.78 1.43
CA LEU A 113 -6.34 -6.72 2.35
C LEU A 113 -6.84 -5.49 1.60
N TYR A 114 -6.17 -5.09 0.54
CA TYR A 114 -6.65 -4.02 -0.34
C TYR A 114 -8.01 -4.36 -0.97
N ASN A 115 -8.17 -5.58 -1.46
CA ASN A 115 -9.44 -6.03 -2.03
C ASN A 115 -10.54 -6.04 -0.96
N ALA A 116 -10.28 -6.63 0.21
CA ALA A 116 -11.24 -6.68 1.32
C ALA A 116 -11.71 -5.27 1.72
N TYR A 117 -10.81 -4.29 1.76
CA TYR A 117 -11.15 -2.93 2.14
C TYR A 117 -11.89 -2.18 1.02
N PHE A 118 -11.37 -2.20 -0.22
CA PHE A 118 -11.89 -1.38 -1.33
C PHE A 118 -12.92 -2.06 -2.23
N THR A 119 -13.30 -3.31 -1.96
CA THR A 119 -14.37 -3.98 -2.72
C THR A 119 -15.39 -4.68 -1.84
N GLU A 120 -14.98 -5.20 -0.67
CA GLU A 120 -15.82 -5.94 0.25
C GLU A 120 -16.33 -5.10 1.43
N ASP A 121 -15.82 -3.85 1.58
CA ASP A 121 -16.14 -2.93 2.69
C ASP A 121 -15.74 -3.49 4.07
N LEU A 122 -14.70 -4.31 4.12
CA LEU A 122 -14.20 -4.89 5.35
C LEU A 122 -13.28 -3.92 6.08
N ASP A 123 -13.60 -3.59 7.33
CA ASP A 123 -12.80 -2.68 8.15
C ASP A 123 -11.48 -3.34 8.60
N ILE A 124 -10.40 -3.08 7.86
CA ILE A 124 -9.05 -3.61 8.13
C ILE A 124 -8.32 -2.91 9.29
N SER A 125 -8.93 -1.95 9.95
CA SER A 125 -8.37 -1.42 11.21
C SER A 125 -8.49 -2.42 12.35
N LYS A 126 -9.42 -3.37 12.22
CA LYS A 126 -9.71 -4.40 13.21
C LYS A 126 -8.75 -5.58 13.03
N PRO A 127 -7.96 -5.94 14.07
CA PRO A 127 -7.01 -7.06 14.00
C PRO A 127 -7.67 -8.38 13.59
N GLU A 128 -8.90 -8.64 14.07
CA GLU A 128 -9.66 -9.83 13.74
C GLU A 128 -10.01 -9.94 12.25
N ASN A 129 -10.32 -8.83 11.60
CA ASN A 129 -10.58 -8.79 10.17
C ASN A 129 -9.31 -9.04 9.35
N VAL A 130 -8.17 -8.49 9.79
CA VAL A 130 -6.86 -8.78 9.17
C VAL A 130 -6.53 -10.27 9.30
N ALA A 131 -6.74 -10.87 10.47
CA ALA A 131 -6.52 -12.30 10.69
C ALA A 131 -7.47 -13.17 9.85
N GLN A 132 -8.74 -12.76 9.68
CA GLN A 132 -9.70 -13.42 8.81
C GLN A 132 -9.25 -13.43 7.34
N VAL A 133 -8.72 -12.33 6.84
CA VAL A 133 -8.19 -12.26 5.47
C VAL A 133 -6.95 -13.14 5.35
N ALA A 134 -6.03 -13.09 6.31
CA ALA A 134 -4.81 -13.89 6.32
C ALA A 134 -5.09 -15.41 6.36
N ALA A 135 -6.13 -15.83 7.05
CA ALA A 135 -6.54 -17.23 7.11
C ALA A 135 -6.91 -17.82 5.73
N ARG A 136 -7.33 -16.99 4.77
CA ARG A 136 -7.60 -17.41 3.38
C ARG A 136 -6.34 -17.96 2.68
N PHE A 137 -5.15 -17.64 3.19
CA PHE A 137 -3.83 -18.05 2.70
C PHE A 137 -3.14 -19.08 3.61
N GLY A 138 -3.91 -19.74 4.50
CA GLY A 138 -3.38 -20.73 5.42
C GLY A 138 -2.53 -20.15 6.57
N VAL A 139 -2.65 -18.86 6.84
CA VAL A 139 -2.01 -18.23 8.00
C VAL A 139 -2.83 -18.55 9.25
N ASN A 140 -2.17 -19.04 10.31
CA ASN A 140 -2.85 -19.29 11.56
C ASN A 140 -3.31 -17.98 12.21
N ALA A 141 -4.62 -17.83 12.40
CA ALA A 141 -5.22 -16.60 12.91
C ALA A 141 -4.79 -16.27 14.35
N GLN A 142 -4.56 -17.29 15.18
CA GLN A 142 -4.12 -17.09 16.58
C GLN A 142 -2.67 -16.64 16.64
N GLU A 143 -1.78 -17.25 15.84
CA GLU A 143 -0.39 -16.83 15.72
C GLU A 143 -0.29 -15.39 15.20
N LEU A 144 -1.06 -15.04 14.18
CA LEU A 144 -1.08 -13.68 13.67
C LEU A 144 -1.59 -12.69 14.72
N ALA A 145 -2.69 -13.01 15.41
CA ALA A 145 -3.23 -12.14 16.45
C ALA A 145 -2.21 -11.87 17.58
N ALA A 146 -1.47 -12.90 17.99
CA ALA A 146 -0.38 -12.75 18.96
C ALA A 146 0.76 -11.88 18.40
N ALA A 147 1.15 -12.11 17.14
CA ALA A 147 2.21 -11.37 16.47
C ALA A 147 1.92 -9.88 16.33
N LEU A 148 0.66 -9.48 16.08
CA LEU A 148 0.27 -8.07 15.98
C LEU A 148 0.54 -7.28 17.26
N GLY A 149 0.54 -7.97 18.42
CA GLY A 149 0.89 -7.40 19.73
C GLY A 149 2.38 -7.47 20.08
N ASP A 150 3.16 -8.27 19.36
CA ASP A 150 4.55 -8.56 19.65
C ASP A 150 5.46 -7.33 19.52
N ALA A 151 6.43 -7.21 20.44
CA ALA A 151 7.35 -6.07 20.47
C ALA A 151 8.29 -6.03 19.25
N ALA A 152 8.78 -7.21 18.81
CA ALA A 152 9.67 -7.29 17.67
C ALA A 152 8.95 -6.90 16.36
N VAL A 153 7.69 -7.32 16.18
CA VAL A 153 6.87 -6.95 15.03
C VAL A 153 6.55 -5.44 15.01
N LYS A 154 6.28 -4.86 16.19
CA LYS A 154 6.10 -3.40 16.34
C LYS A 154 7.36 -2.64 15.95
N GLU A 155 8.52 -3.06 16.46
CA GLU A 155 9.81 -2.43 16.16
C GLU A 155 10.20 -2.61 14.68
N ARG A 156 10.00 -3.82 14.13
CA ARG A 156 10.18 -4.08 12.69
C ARG A 156 9.35 -3.12 11.83
N THR A 157 8.08 -2.97 12.17
CA THR A 157 7.17 -2.04 11.47
C THR A 157 7.65 -0.59 11.58
N LYS A 158 8.01 -0.17 12.79
CA LYS A 158 8.51 1.19 13.03
C LYS A 158 9.77 1.48 12.23
N THR A 159 10.74 0.57 12.24
CA THR A 159 12.00 0.70 11.50
C THR A 159 11.76 0.89 10.00
N GLU A 160 10.88 0.10 9.40
CA GLU A 160 10.59 0.21 7.96
C GLU A 160 9.87 1.53 7.61
N VAL A 161 8.91 1.94 8.45
CA VAL A 161 8.19 3.19 8.23
C VAL A 161 9.10 4.40 8.40
N ASP A 162 9.93 4.43 9.44
CA ASP A 162 10.90 5.51 9.68
C ASP A 162 11.95 5.57 8.56
N ALA A 163 12.44 4.42 8.11
CA ALA A 163 13.36 4.35 6.97
C ALA A 163 12.75 4.88 5.67
N ALA A 164 11.46 4.60 5.42
CA ALA A 164 10.75 5.15 4.27
C ALA A 164 10.66 6.67 4.33
N VAL A 165 10.28 7.24 5.48
CA VAL A 165 10.23 8.70 5.68
C VAL A 165 11.61 9.34 5.52
N THR A 166 12.65 8.71 6.07
CA THR A 166 14.04 9.18 5.92
C THR A 166 14.49 9.18 4.45
N LYS A 167 14.00 8.27 3.63
CA LYS A 167 14.23 8.23 2.18
C LYS A 167 13.38 9.24 1.39
N GLY A 168 12.57 10.05 2.07
CA GLY A 168 11.72 11.05 1.43
C GLY A 168 10.36 10.54 0.97
N VAL A 169 9.90 9.38 1.43
CA VAL A 169 8.57 8.87 1.11
C VAL A 169 7.53 9.66 1.92
N PHE A 170 6.67 10.40 1.24
CA PHE A 170 5.69 11.29 1.86
C PHE A 170 4.23 10.97 1.52
N GLY A 171 3.97 9.98 0.67
CA GLY A 171 2.63 9.68 0.19
C GLY A 171 2.46 8.24 -0.30
N SER A 172 1.28 7.92 -0.80
CA SER A 172 0.90 6.59 -1.32
C SER A 172 -0.03 6.72 -2.53
N PRO A 173 0.29 6.07 -3.68
CA PRO A 173 1.48 5.28 -3.94
C PRO A 173 2.73 6.15 -4.11
N TYR A 174 3.88 5.64 -3.69
CA TYR A 174 5.19 6.24 -3.96
C TYR A 174 6.08 5.14 -4.53
N ILE A 175 6.53 5.31 -5.76
CA ILE A 175 7.23 4.29 -6.53
C ILE A 175 8.64 4.78 -6.77
N VAL A 176 9.65 3.94 -6.53
CA VAL A 176 11.05 4.30 -6.81
C VAL A 176 11.64 3.32 -7.80
N VAL A 177 12.13 3.85 -8.91
CA VAL A 177 12.79 3.09 -9.98
C VAL A 177 14.22 3.58 -10.12
N ASP A 178 15.18 2.73 -9.77
CA ASP A 178 16.62 3.02 -9.87
C ASP A 178 17.04 4.34 -9.19
N GLY A 179 16.36 4.66 -8.07
CA GLY A 179 16.58 5.88 -7.29
C GLY A 179 15.66 7.05 -7.66
N GLU A 180 14.97 6.99 -8.79
CA GLU A 180 14.03 8.05 -9.21
C GLU A 180 12.64 7.83 -8.62
N PRO A 181 12.05 8.83 -7.92
CA PRO A 181 10.76 8.73 -7.28
C PRO A 181 9.62 9.18 -8.20
N PHE A 182 8.49 8.46 -8.13
CA PHE A 182 7.24 8.77 -8.80
C PHE A 182 6.09 8.70 -7.79
N TRP A 183 5.46 9.82 -7.51
CA TRP A 183 4.35 9.88 -6.56
C TRP A 183 3.02 10.03 -7.27
N GLY A 184 2.13 9.07 -7.07
CA GLY A 184 0.77 9.04 -7.59
C GLY A 184 0.51 7.90 -8.57
N MET A 185 -0.74 7.46 -8.62
CA MET A 185 -1.24 6.46 -9.57
C MET A 185 -1.11 6.97 -11.03
N ASP A 186 -1.26 8.25 -11.23
CA ASP A 186 -1.17 8.94 -12.51
C ASP A 186 0.25 9.05 -13.08
N ARG A 187 1.26 8.57 -12.33
CA ARG A 187 2.67 8.50 -12.77
C ARG A 187 3.05 7.15 -13.39
N LEU A 188 2.15 6.17 -13.43
CA LEU A 188 2.48 4.85 -13.96
C LEU A 188 2.94 4.88 -15.42
N GLU A 189 2.40 5.76 -16.27
CA GLU A 189 2.87 5.93 -17.64
C GLU A 189 4.29 6.50 -17.69
N GLN A 190 4.65 7.37 -16.74
CA GLN A 190 6.02 7.90 -16.62
C GLN A 190 6.97 6.81 -16.11
N VAL A 191 6.54 5.97 -15.17
CA VAL A 191 7.29 4.79 -14.71
C VAL A 191 7.55 3.85 -15.88
N GLU A 192 6.54 3.54 -16.68
CA GLU A 192 6.69 2.69 -17.87
C GLU A 192 7.68 3.26 -18.87
N ARG A 193 7.56 4.57 -19.17
CA ARG A 193 8.51 5.25 -20.06
C ARG A 193 9.94 5.22 -19.52
N TRP A 194 10.13 5.42 -18.21
CA TRP A 194 11.43 5.35 -17.56
C TRP A 194 12.06 3.96 -17.68
N LEU A 195 11.28 2.92 -17.44
CA LEU A 195 11.72 1.53 -17.59
C LEU A 195 12.07 1.17 -19.03
N ALA A 196 11.33 1.72 -20.00
CA ALA A 196 11.51 1.42 -21.41
C ALA A 196 12.67 2.18 -22.07
N LYS A 197 12.93 3.43 -21.67
CA LYS A 197 13.79 4.36 -22.38
C LYS A 197 14.86 5.06 -21.51
N GLY A 198 14.81 4.81 -20.20
CA GLY A 198 15.69 5.51 -19.24
C GLY A 198 15.24 6.93 -18.91
N PRO A 199 16.10 7.69 -18.21
CA PRO A 199 15.83 9.05 -17.74
C PRO A 199 15.35 10.02 -18.83
N PHE A 200 14.50 10.97 -18.41
CA PHE A 200 13.98 12.05 -19.26
C PHE A 200 13.76 13.34 -18.46
#